data_9aa26052b5e46cbe4e816dc131b31993
#
_entry.id   9aa26052b5e46cbe4e816dc131b31993
#
_cell.length_a   1.000
_cell.length_b   1.000
_cell.length_c   1.000
_cell.angle_alpha   90.00
_cell.angle_beta   90.00
_cell.angle_gamma   90.00
#
_symmetry.space_group_name_H-M   'P 1'
#
loop_
_entity.id
_entity.type
_entity.pdbx_description
1 polymer ?
#
loop_
_entity_poly.entity_id
_entity_poly.type
_entity_poly.pdbx_seq_one_letter_code
_entity_poly.pdbx_strand_id
1 'polypeptide(L)'
;MKFGNGCWLQKEGIECFAPQEAYFVNKNDHEVVICAPTHHIAHRGDTLGGINLTIRVTAPAEGVIRVQTSHYLGVEDHSPKFDLNMDENRAMDVEETEDEIFVRSGNLSLRINKKNWSMSYERDGKVLTASSGRDLAYMRTQWTGFAYDMDPEGKAYMCQQLGIDVNEHVYGLGERFGALVRNGQSVDIWNEDGGTSTDQSYKKS
;
A
#
# COMPACT_ATOMS: atom_id res chain seq x y z
N MET A 1 15.48 -9.11 1.50
CA MET A 1 14.55 -8.04 1.16
C MET A 1 14.87 -7.48 -0.22
N LYS A 2 13.86 -7.19 -1.02
CA LYS A 2 14.04 -6.74 -2.41
C LYS A 2 14.64 -5.32 -2.49
N PHE A 3 14.16 -4.41 -1.68
CA PHE A 3 14.48 -2.98 -1.76
C PHE A 3 15.40 -2.46 -0.66
N GLY A 4 15.61 -3.19 0.39
CA GLY A 4 16.41 -2.79 1.55
C GLY A 4 17.56 -3.72 1.85
N ASN A 5 18.53 -3.26 2.62
CA ASN A 5 19.71 -4.01 3.06
C ASN A 5 19.51 -4.75 4.39
N GLY A 6 18.28 -5.12 4.71
CA GLY A 6 17.97 -5.80 5.98
C GLY A 6 17.75 -4.86 7.17
N CYS A 7 18.05 -3.57 7.01
CA CYS A 7 17.70 -2.49 7.92
C CYS A 7 16.80 -1.52 7.15
N TRP A 8 16.69 -0.30 7.65
CA TRP A 8 15.98 0.79 6.98
C TRP A 8 16.76 1.45 5.83
N LEU A 9 17.95 0.97 5.54
CA LEU A 9 18.74 1.47 4.43
C LEU A 9 18.24 0.92 3.11
N GLN A 10 17.96 1.82 2.18
CA GLN A 10 17.56 1.50 0.83
C GLN A 10 18.76 1.03 0.02
N LYS A 11 18.56 0.03 -0.84
CA LYS A 11 19.60 -0.40 -1.79
C LYS A 11 19.91 0.70 -2.79
N GLU A 12 21.15 0.74 -3.24
CA GLU A 12 21.56 1.63 -4.35
C GLU A 12 20.73 1.33 -5.60
N GLY A 13 20.41 2.36 -6.37
CA GLY A 13 19.59 2.25 -7.57
C GLY A 13 18.10 2.11 -7.33
N ILE A 14 17.63 2.20 -6.08
CA ILE A 14 16.19 2.23 -5.74
C ILE A 14 15.79 3.68 -5.46
N GLU A 15 14.78 4.17 -6.15
CA GLU A 15 14.13 5.44 -5.84
C GLU A 15 12.81 5.15 -5.10
N CYS A 16 12.53 5.94 -4.07
CA CYS A 16 11.33 5.80 -3.23
C CYS A 16 10.59 7.13 -3.15
N PHE A 17 9.36 7.15 -3.59
CA PHE A 17 8.48 8.32 -3.64
C PHE A 17 7.28 8.08 -2.74
N ALA A 18 7.31 8.65 -1.56
CA ALA A 18 6.27 8.51 -0.55
C ALA A 18 5.39 9.77 -0.47
N PRO A 19 4.10 9.65 -0.24
CA PRO A 19 3.21 10.79 -0.03
C PRO A 19 3.73 11.69 1.09
N GLN A 20 3.59 13.00 0.90
CA GLN A 20 3.93 13.97 1.93
C GLN A 20 2.70 14.60 2.57
N GLU A 21 1.63 14.73 1.78
CA GLU A 21 0.38 15.36 2.22
C GLU A 21 -0.81 14.84 1.42
N ALA A 22 -2.01 15.02 1.94
CA ALA A 22 -3.25 14.89 1.18
C ALA A 22 -3.59 16.25 0.57
N TYR A 23 -3.05 16.53 -0.60
CA TYR A 23 -3.16 17.85 -1.25
C TYR A 23 -4.58 18.16 -1.70
N PHE A 24 -5.27 17.19 -2.28
CA PHE A 24 -6.64 17.34 -2.73
C PHE A 24 -7.45 16.10 -2.34
N VAL A 25 -8.64 16.33 -1.81
CA VAL A 25 -9.56 15.27 -1.37
C VAL A 25 -10.89 15.45 -2.08
N ASN A 26 -11.31 14.45 -2.81
CA ASN A 26 -12.65 14.33 -3.36
C ASN A 26 -13.38 13.20 -2.63
N LYS A 27 -14.57 13.47 -2.12
CA LYS A 27 -15.33 12.48 -1.35
C LYS A 27 -16.81 12.53 -1.72
N ASN A 28 -17.41 11.37 -1.65
CA ASN A 28 -18.85 11.16 -1.71
C ASN A 28 -19.25 10.08 -0.70
N ASP A 29 -20.48 9.64 -0.74
CA ASP A 29 -21.01 8.64 0.22
C ASP A 29 -20.41 7.24 0.04
N HIS A 30 -19.69 6.97 -1.06
CA HIS A 30 -19.20 5.63 -1.43
C HIS A 30 -17.67 5.54 -1.50
N GLU A 31 -16.99 6.67 -1.68
CA GLU A 31 -15.54 6.69 -1.81
C GLU A 31 -14.91 8.00 -1.35
N VAL A 32 -13.66 7.91 -0.96
CA VAL A 32 -12.74 9.05 -0.80
C VAL A 32 -11.57 8.86 -1.76
N VAL A 33 -11.33 9.85 -2.60
CA VAL A 33 -10.18 9.85 -3.53
C VAL A 33 -9.23 10.98 -3.14
N ILE A 34 -8.01 10.63 -2.84
CA ILE A 34 -6.97 11.54 -2.36
C ILE A 34 -5.87 11.65 -3.41
N CYS A 35 -5.56 12.89 -3.78
CA CYS A 35 -4.35 13.23 -4.51
C CYS A 35 -3.22 13.49 -3.49
N ALA A 36 -2.22 12.63 -3.47
CA ALA A 36 -1.15 12.65 -2.48
C ALA A 36 0.22 12.78 -3.18
N PRO A 37 0.72 14.03 -3.34
CA PRO A 37 2.02 14.29 -3.94
C PRO A 37 3.15 13.79 -3.05
N THR A 38 4.28 13.46 -3.69
CA THR A 38 5.46 12.95 -3.01
C THR A 38 6.44 14.05 -2.58
N HIS A 39 5.98 15.29 -2.64
CA HIS A 39 6.61 16.49 -2.07
C HIS A 39 5.52 17.50 -1.76
N HIS A 40 5.79 18.43 -0.86
CA HIS A 40 4.82 19.47 -0.51
C HIS A 40 4.59 20.44 -1.67
N ILE A 41 3.33 20.78 -1.90
CA ILE A 41 2.90 21.72 -2.93
C ILE A 41 2.62 23.09 -2.25
N ALA A 42 3.61 23.96 -2.28
CA ALA A 42 3.49 25.32 -1.72
C ALA A 42 3.03 26.35 -2.76
N HIS A 43 3.33 26.13 -4.04
CA HIS A 43 2.95 27.03 -5.13
C HIS A 43 2.78 26.26 -6.45
N ARG A 44 2.26 26.93 -7.46
CA ARG A 44 1.95 26.32 -8.77
C ARG A 44 3.15 25.62 -9.41
N GLY A 45 4.36 26.12 -9.22
CA GLY A 45 5.58 25.49 -9.79
C GLY A 45 5.84 24.10 -9.26
N ASP A 46 5.43 23.80 -8.01
CA ASP A 46 5.64 22.50 -7.36
C ASP A 46 4.74 21.41 -7.96
N THR A 47 3.71 21.78 -8.73
CA THR A 47 2.87 20.77 -9.41
C THR A 47 3.53 20.19 -10.67
N LEU A 48 4.69 20.72 -11.08
CA LEU A 48 5.40 20.29 -12.28
C LEU A 48 6.46 19.24 -11.93
N GLY A 49 6.43 18.12 -12.63
CA GLY A 49 7.51 17.12 -12.59
C GLY A 49 7.57 16.23 -11.34
N GLY A 50 6.58 16.32 -10.44
CA GLY A 50 6.49 15.46 -9.27
C GLY A 50 5.68 14.18 -9.52
N ILE A 51 6.01 13.12 -8.77
CA ILE A 51 5.17 11.93 -8.70
C ILE A 51 4.00 12.21 -7.76
N ASN A 52 2.80 11.90 -8.24
CA ASN A 52 1.59 11.99 -7.47
C ASN A 52 0.95 10.61 -7.32
N LEU A 53 0.52 10.28 -6.11
CA LEU A 53 -0.22 9.06 -5.83
C LEU A 53 -1.71 9.37 -5.73
N THR A 54 -2.51 8.52 -6.37
CA THR A 54 -3.96 8.53 -6.19
C THR A 54 -4.33 7.43 -5.22
N ILE A 55 -4.96 7.80 -4.11
CA ILE A 55 -5.36 6.88 -3.07
C ILE A 55 -6.88 6.89 -2.98
N ARG A 56 -7.48 5.74 -3.28
CA ARG A 56 -8.94 5.52 -3.23
C ARG A 56 -9.28 4.68 -2.01
N VAL A 57 -10.18 5.17 -1.19
CA VAL A 57 -10.69 4.47 -0.01
C VAL A 57 -12.16 4.17 -0.21
N THR A 58 -12.55 2.92 0.00
CA THR A 58 -13.94 2.43 -0.07
C THR A 58 -14.23 1.49 1.09
N ALA A 59 -15.51 1.21 1.36
CA ALA A 59 -15.96 0.25 2.36
C ALA A 59 -16.88 -0.80 1.71
N PRO A 60 -16.35 -1.77 0.95
CA PRO A 60 -17.13 -2.69 0.13
C PRO A 60 -17.93 -3.73 0.93
N ALA A 61 -17.69 -3.84 2.23
CA ALA A 61 -18.45 -4.66 3.16
C ALA A 61 -18.39 -4.06 4.57
N GLU A 62 -19.26 -4.48 5.46
CA GLU A 62 -19.22 -4.04 6.85
C GLU A 62 -17.97 -4.52 7.57
N GLY A 63 -17.30 -3.60 8.30
CA GLY A 63 -16.04 -3.91 8.96
C GLY A 63 -14.85 -4.09 8.01
N VAL A 64 -15.01 -3.71 6.74
CA VAL A 64 -13.94 -3.74 5.74
C VAL A 64 -13.68 -2.33 5.22
N ILE A 65 -12.43 -1.93 5.20
CA ILE A 65 -11.96 -0.71 4.54
C ILE A 65 -10.91 -1.13 3.51
N ARG A 66 -11.14 -0.76 2.26
CA ARG A 66 -10.25 -1.02 1.13
C ARG A 66 -9.49 0.25 0.79
N VAL A 67 -8.17 0.18 0.77
CA VAL A 67 -7.29 1.26 0.32
C VAL A 67 -6.57 0.79 -0.95
N GLN A 68 -6.79 1.51 -2.03
CA GLN A 68 -6.13 1.26 -3.31
C GLN A 68 -5.22 2.45 -3.61
N THR A 69 -3.98 2.17 -3.93
CA THR A 69 -3.00 3.20 -4.27
C THR A 69 -2.46 2.96 -5.67
N SER A 70 -2.46 4.01 -6.47
CA SER A 70 -1.91 3.97 -7.83
C SER A 70 -1.09 5.23 -8.10
N HIS A 71 -0.03 5.08 -8.90
CA HIS A 71 0.68 6.22 -9.45
C HIS A 71 -0.01 6.74 -10.71
N TYR A 72 -0.44 5.82 -11.57
CA TYR A 72 -1.15 6.14 -12.80
C TYR A 72 -2.31 5.17 -13.00
N LEU A 73 -3.51 5.72 -13.07
CA LEU A 73 -4.70 4.98 -13.48
C LEU A 73 -4.79 5.08 -15.00
N GLY A 74 -4.33 4.07 -15.71
CA GLY A 74 -4.54 3.97 -17.16
C GLY A 74 -6.02 3.94 -17.53
N VAL A 75 -6.30 3.92 -18.83
CA VAL A 75 -7.67 3.80 -19.36
C VAL A 75 -8.21 2.37 -19.21
N GLU A 76 -7.31 1.39 -19.21
CA GLU A 76 -7.68 -0.02 -19.11
C GLU A 76 -7.78 -0.47 -17.65
N ASP A 77 -8.85 -1.19 -17.34
CA ASP A 77 -9.03 -1.84 -16.05
C ASP A 77 -8.22 -3.14 -16.02
N HIS A 78 -7.17 -3.14 -15.22
CA HIS A 78 -6.30 -4.29 -14.96
C HIS A 78 -6.73 -5.08 -13.71
N SER A 79 -7.89 -4.80 -13.15
CA SER A 79 -8.42 -5.51 -11.98
C SER A 79 -8.63 -7.00 -12.27
N PRO A 80 -8.64 -7.84 -11.22
CA PRO A 80 -9.01 -9.23 -11.37
C PRO A 80 -10.40 -9.38 -12.01
N LYS A 81 -10.55 -10.31 -12.96
CA LYS A 81 -11.80 -10.56 -13.68
C LYS A 81 -12.62 -11.71 -13.06
N PHE A 82 -12.61 -11.82 -11.74
CA PHE A 82 -13.44 -12.78 -11.00
C PHE A 82 -14.36 -12.04 -10.02
N ASP A 83 -15.52 -12.64 -9.76
CA ASP A 83 -16.49 -12.04 -8.87
C ASP A 83 -15.95 -11.98 -7.43
N LEU A 84 -15.85 -10.77 -6.93
CA LEU A 84 -15.64 -10.51 -5.51
C LEU A 84 -17.03 -10.20 -4.92
N ASN A 85 -17.37 -10.85 -3.84
CA ASN A 85 -18.64 -10.60 -3.14
C ASN A 85 -18.56 -9.27 -2.36
N MET A 86 -18.52 -8.17 -3.12
CA MET A 86 -18.36 -6.81 -2.62
C MET A 86 -19.43 -5.90 -3.21
N ASP A 87 -19.86 -4.90 -2.43
CA ASP A 87 -20.71 -3.81 -2.88
C ASP A 87 -19.87 -2.54 -3.05
N GLU A 88 -19.51 -2.23 -4.28
CA GLU A 88 -18.71 -1.03 -4.62
C GLU A 88 -19.47 0.28 -4.35
N ASN A 89 -20.79 0.24 -4.23
CA ASN A 89 -21.65 1.40 -3.96
C ASN A 89 -22.12 1.48 -2.51
N ARG A 90 -21.55 0.67 -1.63
CA ARG A 90 -21.90 0.71 -0.22
C ARG A 90 -21.53 2.05 0.39
N ALA A 91 -22.50 2.67 1.04
CA ALA A 91 -22.28 3.91 1.77
C ALA A 91 -21.34 3.69 2.97
N MET A 92 -20.48 4.66 3.20
CA MET A 92 -19.57 4.71 4.34
C MET A 92 -19.69 6.05 5.05
N ASP A 93 -19.33 6.07 6.33
CA ASP A 93 -19.29 7.29 7.11
C ASP A 93 -17.94 7.98 6.93
N VAL A 94 -17.94 9.22 6.40
CA VAL A 94 -16.74 10.00 6.12
C VAL A 94 -16.82 11.33 6.84
N GLU A 95 -15.87 11.58 7.70
CA GLU A 95 -15.65 12.85 8.37
C GLU A 95 -14.32 13.44 7.93
N GLU A 96 -14.32 14.72 7.57
CA GLU A 96 -13.11 15.45 7.21
C GLU A 96 -13.00 16.71 8.04
N THR A 97 -11.85 16.89 8.65
CA THR A 97 -11.44 18.11 9.35
C THR A 97 -10.35 18.85 8.56
N GLU A 98 -9.83 19.92 9.09
CA GLU A 98 -8.69 20.64 8.51
C GLU A 98 -7.44 19.73 8.39
N ASP A 99 -7.21 18.87 9.38
CA ASP A 99 -5.99 18.10 9.52
C ASP A 99 -6.14 16.61 9.20
N GLU A 100 -7.36 16.08 9.25
CA GLU A 100 -7.60 14.64 9.22
C GLU A 100 -8.82 14.23 8.41
N ILE A 101 -8.79 13.00 7.91
CA ILE A 101 -9.92 12.31 7.30
C ILE A 101 -10.17 11.04 8.09
N PHE A 102 -11.43 10.80 8.44
CA PHE A 102 -11.90 9.56 9.05
C PHE A 102 -12.85 8.86 8.11
N VAL A 103 -12.58 7.58 7.85
CA VAL A 103 -13.49 6.69 7.11
C VAL A 103 -13.89 5.55 8.03
N ARG A 104 -15.19 5.33 8.21
CA ARG A 104 -15.71 4.30 9.13
C ARG A 104 -16.54 3.26 8.39
N SER A 105 -16.36 2.01 8.78
CA SER A 105 -17.15 0.86 8.33
C SER A 105 -17.41 -0.09 9.50
N GLY A 106 -18.61 -0.08 10.04
CA GLY A 106 -18.91 -0.78 11.29
C GLY A 106 -18.06 -0.22 12.45
N ASN A 107 -17.36 -1.09 13.16
CA ASN A 107 -16.46 -0.70 14.25
C ASN A 107 -15.00 -0.46 13.81
N LEU A 108 -14.72 -0.59 12.52
CA LEU A 108 -13.42 -0.29 11.95
C LEU A 108 -13.39 1.15 11.43
N SER A 109 -12.31 1.86 11.71
CA SER A 109 -12.05 3.19 11.17
C SER A 109 -10.63 3.30 10.60
N LEU A 110 -10.51 4.08 9.55
CA LEU A 110 -9.25 4.55 8.99
C LEU A 110 -9.15 6.04 9.26
N ARG A 111 -8.08 6.44 9.90
CA ARG A 111 -7.71 7.84 10.14
C ARG A 111 -6.51 8.19 9.26
N ILE A 112 -6.62 9.28 8.52
CA ILE A 112 -5.57 9.77 7.62
C ILE A 112 -5.20 11.18 8.06
N ASN A 113 -3.91 11.42 8.33
CA ASN A 113 -3.39 12.76 8.56
C ASN A 113 -3.10 13.43 7.21
N LYS A 114 -3.62 14.67 7.02
CA LYS A 114 -3.53 15.39 5.75
C LYS A 114 -2.22 16.15 5.58
N LYS A 115 -1.69 16.73 6.65
CA LYS A 115 -0.51 17.62 6.60
C LYS A 115 0.81 16.85 6.63
N ASN A 116 0.84 15.79 7.42
CA ASN A 116 1.98 14.89 7.50
C ASN A 116 1.46 13.48 7.22
N TRP A 117 1.55 13.05 5.98
CA TRP A 117 0.95 11.81 5.53
C TRP A 117 1.16 10.65 6.50
N SER A 118 0.07 10.14 7.03
CA SER A 118 0.04 8.90 7.80
C SER A 118 -1.37 8.32 7.79
N MET A 119 -1.46 7.00 7.97
CA MET A 119 -2.71 6.27 8.09
C MET A 119 -2.67 5.41 9.34
N SER A 120 -3.76 5.39 10.10
CA SER A 120 -3.95 4.42 11.20
C SER A 120 -5.29 3.71 11.06
N TYR A 121 -5.26 2.41 11.29
CA TYR A 121 -6.45 1.56 11.30
C TYR A 121 -6.81 1.29 12.75
N GLU A 122 -8.06 1.59 13.10
CA GLU A 122 -8.53 1.57 14.47
C GLU A 122 -9.81 0.72 14.58
N ARG A 123 -9.97 0.03 15.69
CA ARG A 123 -11.21 -0.66 16.04
C ARG A 123 -11.61 -0.29 17.45
N ASP A 124 -12.85 0.18 17.61
CA ASP A 124 -13.38 0.64 18.91
C ASP A 124 -12.44 1.64 19.61
N GLY A 125 -11.83 2.54 18.83
CA GLY A 125 -10.89 3.56 19.33
C GLY A 125 -9.48 3.06 19.65
N LYS A 126 -9.18 1.77 19.41
CA LYS A 126 -7.84 1.20 19.59
C LYS A 126 -7.15 1.05 18.24
N VAL A 127 -5.93 1.59 18.12
CA VAL A 127 -5.10 1.40 16.93
C VAL A 127 -4.73 -0.08 16.80
N LEU A 128 -5.04 -0.64 15.63
CA LEU A 128 -4.67 -2.01 15.23
C LEU A 128 -3.31 -2.01 14.53
N THR A 129 -3.14 -1.10 13.58
CA THR A 129 -1.90 -0.96 12.81
C THR A 129 -1.84 0.44 12.22
N ALA A 130 -0.66 0.87 11.83
CA ALA A 130 -0.45 2.17 11.22
C ALA A 130 0.61 2.09 10.11
N SER A 131 0.58 3.11 9.26
CA SER A 131 1.49 3.32 8.15
C SER A 131 1.83 4.81 8.09
N SER A 132 3.10 5.17 8.12
CA SER A 132 3.56 6.57 8.13
C SER A 132 4.86 6.75 7.35
N GLY A 133 5.21 7.99 7.03
CA GLY A 133 6.43 8.31 6.34
C GLY A 133 6.56 7.56 5.00
N ARG A 134 7.50 6.64 4.89
CA ARG A 134 7.78 5.87 3.67
C ARG A 134 7.06 4.52 3.58
N ASP A 135 6.16 4.26 4.48
CA ASP A 135 5.47 2.96 4.55
C ASP A 135 4.52 2.74 3.37
N LEU A 136 3.97 3.81 2.81
CA LEU A 136 3.30 3.81 1.50
C LEU A 136 4.21 4.53 0.51
N ALA A 137 4.56 3.86 -0.59
CA ALA A 137 5.43 4.48 -1.59
C ALA A 137 5.29 3.87 -2.99
N TYR A 138 5.51 4.70 -3.99
CA TYR A 138 5.88 4.26 -5.33
C TYR A 138 7.39 4.11 -5.38
N MET A 139 7.86 2.96 -5.85
CA MET A 139 9.29 2.67 -5.94
C MET A 139 9.69 2.34 -7.37
N ARG A 140 10.83 2.85 -7.78
CA ARG A 140 11.46 2.51 -9.06
C ARG A 140 12.83 1.92 -8.84
N THR A 141 13.14 0.90 -9.63
CA THR A 141 14.49 0.40 -9.75
C THR A 141 15.18 1.11 -10.92
N GLN A 142 16.39 1.61 -10.70
CA GLN A 142 17.25 2.10 -11.78
C GLN A 142 18.26 1.01 -12.13
N TRP A 143 18.56 0.87 -13.43
CA TRP A 143 19.61 0.00 -13.87
C TRP A 143 20.98 0.65 -13.63
N THR A 144 21.78 0.04 -12.77
CA THR A 144 23.14 0.53 -12.46
C THR A 144 24.24 -0.21 -13.23
N GLY A 145 23.89 -1.19 -14.03
CA GLY A 145 24.84 -1.99 -14.83
C GLY A 145 25.68 -3.00 -14.05
N PHE A 146 25.53 -3.06 -12.73
CA PHE A 146 26.40 -3.89 -11.88
C PHE A 146 25.72 -5.03 -11.13
N ALA A 147 24.39 -5.12 -11.16
CA ALA A 147 23.70 -6.16 -10.42
C ALA A 147 22.98 -7.13 -11.36
N TYR A 148 23.29 -8.40 -11.23
CA TYR A 148 22.63 -9.50 -11.95
C TYR A 148 21.11 -9.60 -11.65
N ASP A 149 20.65 -8.96 -10.60
CA ASP A 149 19.26 -9.02 -10.12
C ASP A 149 18.44 -7.76 -10.44
N MET A 150 19.01 -6.78 -11.13
CA MET A 150 18.30 -5.56 -11.49
C MET A 150 17.78 -5.66 -12.92
N ASP A 151 16.48 -5.40 -13.07
CA ASP A 151 15.85 -5.35 -14.38
C ASP A 151 16.45 -4.21 -15.22
N PRO A 152 17.03 -4.49 -16.38
CA PRO A 152 17.65 -3.47 -17.23
C PRO A 152 16.66 -2.41 -17.72
N GLU A 153 15.37 -2.72 -17.71
CA GLU A 153 14.31 -1.80 -18.13
C GLU A 153 13.78 -0.93 -16.99
N GLY A 154 14.18 -1.21 -15.77
CA GLY A 154 13.66 -0.54 -14.57
C GLY A 154 12.20 -0.87 -14.31
N LYS A 155 11.88 -1.44 -13.16
CA LYS A 155 10.51 -1.77 -12.77
C LYS A 155 9.97 -0.81 -11.74
N ALA A 156 8.66 -0.59 -11.86
CA ALA A 156 7.90 0.18 -10.90
C ALA A 156 7.10 -0.75 -9.96
N TYR A 157 7.04 -0.37 -8.69
CA TYR A 157 6.36 -1.12 -7.65
C TYR A 157 5.56 -0.18 -6.75
N MET A 158 4.44 -0.66 -6.23
CA MET A 158 3.80 -0.05 -5.07
C MET A 158 4.24 -0.79 -3.81
N CYS A 159 4.62 -0.04 -2.80
CA CYS A 159 5.04 -0.55 -1.50
C CYS A 159 4.03 -0.13 -0.44
N GLN A 160 3.61 -1.05 0.40
CA GLN A 160 2.84 -0.78 1.59
C GLN A 160 3.44 -1.53 2.77
N GLN A 161 3.75 -0.81 3.83
CA GLN A 161 4.20 -1.38 5.11
C GLN A 161 3.15 -1.07 6.18
N LEU A 162 2.94 -2.03 7.06
CA LEU A 162 2.05 -1.90 8.21
C LEU A 162 2.81 -2.29 9.47
N GLY A 163 2.58 -1.53 10.53
CA GLY A 163 3.16 -1.83 11.84
C GLY A 163 2.62 -3.15 12.40
N ILE A 164 3.50 -3.92 13.03
CA ILE A 164 3.14 -5.09 13.84
C ILE A 164 3.75 -4.93 15.22
N ASP A 165 3.03 -5.37 16.25
CA ASP A 165 3.53 -5.32 17.64
C ASP A 165 4.41 -6.53 17.97
N VAL A 166 5.14 -6.46 19.07
CA VAL A 166 6.14 -7.46 19.50
C VAL A 166 5.56 -8.87 19.65
N ASN A 167 4.30 -8.99 20.03
CA ASN A 167 3.64 -10.29 20.23
C ASN A 167 2.70 -10.68 19.08
N GLU A 168 2.73 -9.93 17.97
CA GLU A 168 1.89 -10.23 16.82
C GLU A 168 2.59 -11.20 15.86
N HIS A 169 1.82 -12.10 15.30
CA HIS A 169 2.28 -13.10 14.36
C HIS A 169 1.58 -12.95 13.02
N VAL A 170 2.38 -13.05 11.96
CA VAL A 170 1.88 -13.06 10.57
C VAL A 170 1.75 -14.51 10.13
N TYR A 171 0.57 -14.84 9.60
CA TYR A 171 0.25 -16.15 9.04
C TYR A 171 -0.22 -16.03 7.58
N GLY A 172 -0.31 -17.14 6.88
CA GLY A 172 -0.82 -17.20 5.51
C GLY A 172 0.28 -17.09 4.46
N LEU A 173 0.07 -16.24 3.45
CA LEU A 173 0.92 -16.05 2.27
C LEU A 173 0.96 -17.31 1.37
N GLY A 174 -0.13 -18.06 1.35
CA GLY A 174 -0.38 -19.22 0.51
C GLY A 174 0.25 -20.50 1.00
N GLU A 175 -0.08 -21.60 0.31
CA GLU A 175 0.47 -22.91 0.59
C GLU A 175 1.95 -22.94 0.24
N ARG A 176 2.77 -23.30 1.22
CA ARG A 176 4.22 -23.48 1.03
C ARG A 176 4.83 -24.28 2.17
N PHE A 177 5.93 -24.92 1.89
CA PHE A 177 6.76 -25.55 2.90
C PHE A 177 7.47 -24.47 3.73
N GLY A 178 7.63 -24.70 5.02
CA GLY A 178 8.30 -23.79 5.94
C GLY A 178 7.49 -23.51 7.20
N ALA A 179 7.99 -22.60 8.03
CA ALA A 179 7.37 -22.28 9.31
C ALA A 179 5.98 -21.64 9.12
N LEU A 180 5.03 -21.99 9.99
CA LEU A 180 3.67 -21.44 9.98
C LEU A 180 3.67 -19.94 10.26
N VAL A 181 4.48 -19.48 11.20
CA VAL A 181 4.68 -18.06 11.51
C VAL A 181 5.62 -17.46 10.47
N ARG A 182 5.19 -16.37 9.84
CA ARG A 182 5.88 -15.71 8.74
C ARG A 182 6.73 -14.50 9.15
N ASN A 183 6.75 -14.15 10.43
CA ASN A 183 7.58 -13.04 10.92
C ASN A 183 9.04 -13.23 10.50
N GLY A 184 9.63 -12.16 9.96
CA GLY A 184 11.03 -12.15 9.53
C GLY A 184 11.30 -12.90 8.21
N GLN A 185 10.28 -13.43 7.54
CA GLN A 185 10.43 -14.11 6.26
C GLN A 185 10.16 -13.18 5.09
N SER A 186 10.92 -13.36 4.00
CA SER A 186 10.60 -12.78 2.70
C SER A 186 9.90 -13.84 1.86
N VAL A 187 8.77 -13.48 1.30
CA VAL A 187 7.92 -14.39 0.55
C VAL A 187 7.58 -13.75 -0.79
N ASP A 188 8.08 -14.35 -1.88
CA ASP A 188 7.62 -14.00 -3.22
C ASP A 188 6.34 -14.79 -3.52
N ILE A 189 5.28 -14.04 -3.87
CA ILE A 189 4.00 -14.62 -4.26
C ILE A 189 3.99 -14.72 -5.78
N TRP A 190 4.22 -15.91 -6.27
CA TRP A 190 4.21 -16.24 -7.68
C TRP A 190 3.34 -17.49 -7.87
N ASN A 191 2.25 -17.34 -8.61
CA ASN A 191 1.28 -18.43 -8.77
C ASN A 191 1.79 -19.42 -9.82
N GLU A 192 2.51 -20.42 -9.39
CA GLU A 192 2.97 -21.53 -10.22
C GLU A 192 2.55 -22.86 -9.61
N ASP A 193 2.18 -23.82 -10.45
CA ASP A 193 1.91 -25.20 -10.04
C ASP A 193 3.23 -25.98 -9.97
N GLY A 194 3.89 -25.89 -8.84
CA GLY A 194 5.20 -26.50 -8.62
C GLY A 194 5.13 -27.83 -7.89
N GLY A 195 5.18 -28.94 -8.61
CA GLY A 195 5.28 -30.27 -8.00
C GLY A 195 6.60 -30.56 -7.28
N THR A 196 7.62 -29.73 -7.47
CA THR A 196 9.00 -29.94 -6.94
C THR A 196 9.51 -28.72 -6.17
N SER A 197 8.62 -27.87 -5.69
CA SER A 197 9.00 -26.64 -5.01
C SER A 197 9.75 -26.90 -3.72
N THR A 198 10.89 -26.26 -3.59
CA THR A 198 11.60 -26.15 -2.32
C THR A 198 10.97 -25.10 -1.42
N ASP A 199 11.32 -25.14 -0.15
CA ASP A 199 10.79 -24.32 0.93
C ASP A 199 10.75 -22.78 0.72
N GLN A 200 11.47 -22.27 -0.27
CA GLN A 200 11.64 -20.82 -0.43
C GLN A 200 10.99 -20.21 -1.67
N SER A 201 10.64 -20.99 -2.67
CA SER A 201 10.41 -20.41 -3.98
C SER A 201 8.99 -20.50 -4.52
N TYR A 202 8.17 -21.42 -4.07
CA TYR A 202 6.89 -21.63 -4.72
C TYR A 202 5.73 -21.65 -3.74
N LYS A 203 4.68 -21.10 -4.23
CA LYS A 203 3.41 -21.00 -3.59
C LYS A 203 2.38 -21.70 -4.47
N LYS A 204 1.60 -22.58 -3.89
CA LYS A 204 0.24 -22.84 -4.37
C LYS A 204 -0.70 -21.80 -3.77
N SER A 205 -1.42 -21.11 -4.58
CA SER A 205 -2.51 -20.24 -4.17
C SER A 205 -3.82 -20.99 -4.21
#